data_9ad70104224a51bc3f214335151e55a0
#
_entry.id   9ad70104224a51bc3f214335151e55a0
#
_cell.length_a   1.000
_cell.length_b   1.000
_cell.length_c   1.000
_cell.angle_alpha   90.00
_cell.angle_beta   90.00
_cell.angle_gamma   90.00
#
_symmetry.space_group_name_H-M   'P 1'
#
loop_
_entity.id
_entity.type
_entity.pdbx_description
1 polymer ?
#
loop_
_entity_poly.entity_id
_entity_poly.type
_entity_poly.pdbx_seq_one_letter_code
_entity_poly.pdbx_strand_id
1 'polypeptide(L)'
;FVRATGLRRRELTRLRVGDIFHHHQGQIVVQVQCGKGGKQREAPVLPGYEPQILALIEGRPPEALVFPRLPGRRLHDLRRDYAQSLYLCSAALASPSHRAELPPVTGRLKRADYDLTAVQQVSWALGHNRIDVIFKHYLRS
;
A
#
# COMPACT_ATOMS: atom_id res chain seq x y z
N PHE A 1 -9.10 -2.36 5.53
CA PHE A 1 -7.74 -1.97 5.92
C PHE A 1 -6.69 -2.37 4.86
N VAL A 2 -6.63 -3.63 4.41
CA VAL A 2 -5.60 -4.09 3.45
C VAL A 2 -5.69 -3.37 2.10
N ARG A 3 -6.89 -3.09 1.59
CA ARG A 3 -7.07 -2.24 0.39
C ARG A 3 -6.53 -0.82 0.56
N ALA A 4 -6.53 -0.32 1.79
CA ALA A 4 -6.08 1.03 2.11
C ALA A 4 -4.57 1.12 2.32
N THR A 5 -3.89 0.04 2.69
CA THR A 5 -2.50 0.05 3.18
C THR A 5 -1.59 -0.99 2.54
N GLY A 6 -2.14 -2.00 1.90
CA GLY A 6 -1.38 -3.08 1.28
C GLY A 6 -0.59 -3.97 2.24
N LEU A 7 -0.88 -3.98 3.54
CA LEU A 7 -0.14 -4.78 4.52
C LEU A 7 -0.30 -6.29 4.29
N ARG A 8 0.75 -7.04 4.63
CA ARG A 8 0.71 -8.51 4.65
C ARG A 8 0.03 -9.03 5.89
N ARG A 9 -0.48 -10.27 5.84
CA ARG A 9 -1.12 -10.92 6.99
C ARG A 9 -0.26 -10.90 8.25
N ARG A 10 1.02 -11.24 8.12
CA ARG A 10 1.96 -11.23 9.26
C ARG A 10 2.22 -9.84 9.81
N GLU A 11 2.15 -8.81 8.99
CA GLU A 11 2.28 -7.41 9.40
C GLU A 11 1.05 -6.96 10.17
N LEU A 12 -0.14 -7.36 9.72
CA LEU A 12 -1.40 -7.06 10.41
C LEU A 12 -1.49 -7.68 11.80
N THR A 13 -0.97 -8.90 11.99
CA THR A 13 -1.00 -9.56 13.31
C THR A 13 -0.14 -8.86 14.36
N ARG A 14 0.79 -8.02 13.93
CA ARG A 14 1.72 -7.29 14.80
C ARG A 14 1.46 -5.79 14.86
N LEU A 15 0.52 -5.32 14.06
CA LEU A 15 0.20 -3.90 13.93
C LEU A 15 -0.39 -3.35 15.21
N ARG A 16 0.23 -2.29 15.74
CA ARG A 16 -0.24 -1.56 16.92
C ARG A 16 -0.89 -0.25 16.52
N VAL A 17 -1.74 0.26 17.37
CA VAL A 17 -2.40 1.56 17.16
C VAL A 17 -1.38 2.68 16.94
N GLY A 18 -0.30 2.71 17.71
CA GLY A 18 0.77 3.69 17.58
C GLY A 18 1.60 3.61 16.30
N ASP A 19 1.47 2.53 15.52
CA ASP A 19 2.11 2.42 14.20
C ASP A 19 1.37 3.19 13.10
N ILE A 20 0.19 3.72 13.40
CA ILE A 20 -0.64 4.52 12.47
C ILE A 20 -0.55 5.98 12.90
N PHE A 21 -0.02 6.85 12.05
CA PHE A 21 0.23 8.24 12.39
C PHE A 21 0.11 9.19 11.19
N HIS A 22 0.02 10.48 11.47
CA HIS A 22 0.08 11.54 10.47
C HIS A 22 1.52 11.86 10.11
N HIS A 23 1.84 11.77 8.82
CA HIS A 23 3.09 12.27 8.28
C HIS A 23 3.10 13.81 8.22
N HIS A 24 4.28 14.43 8.10
CA HIS A 24 4.45 15.90 8.06
C HIS A 24 3.57 16.62 7.02
N GLN A 25 3.16 15.95 5.97
CA GLN A 25 2.30 16.50 4.91
C GLN A 25 0.80 16.21 5.14
N GLY A 26 0.41 15.76 6.33
CA GLY A 26 -0.97 15.43 6.67
C GLY A 26 -1.46 14.08 6.15
N GLN A 27 -0.64 13.35 5.41
CA GLN A 27 -0.97 12.00 4.95
C GLN A 27 -0.90 11.01 6.12
N ILE A 28 -1.87 10.10 6.20
CA ILE A 28 -1.82 9.01 7.16
C ILE A 28 -0.92 7.91 6.60
N VAL A 29 0.00 7.44 7.41
CA VAL A 29 0.91 6.35 7.09
C VAL A 29 0.87 5.28 8.17
N VAL A 30 1.17 4.06 7.76
CA VAL A 30 1.33 2.91 8.65
C VAL A 30 2.81 2.52 8.68
N GLN A 31 3.43 2.59 9.85
CA GLN A 31 4.79 2.13 10.07
C GLN A 31 4.79 0.60 10.21
N VAL A 32 5.43 -0.08 9.27
CA VAL A 32 5.65 -1.52 9.36
C VAL A 32 7.01 -1.77 10.02
N GLN A 33 6.99 -2.20 11.29
CA GLN A 33 8.20 -2.37 12.11
C GLN A 33 9.04 -3.57 11.65
N CYS A 34 8.38 -4.69 11.32
CA CYS A 34 9.03 -5.94 10.95
C CYS A 34 8.41 -6.50 9.66
N GLY A 35 8.79 -5.94 8.52
CA GLY A 35 8.45 -6.47 7.21
C GLY A 35 9.22 -7.75 6.88
N LYS A 36 9.06 -8.23 5.64
CA LYS A 36 9.81 -9.40 5.16
C LYS A 36 11.33 -9.13 5.24
N GLY A 37 12.05 -10.00 5.94
CA GLY A 37 13.49 -9.83 6.18
C GLY A 37 13.82 -8.80 7.27
N GLY A 38 12.89 -8.48 8.17
CA GLY A 38 13.11 -7.54 9.28
C GLY A 38 13.14 -6.07 8.89
N LYS A 39 12.82 -5.73 7.64
CA LYS A 39 12.89 -4.35 7.12
C LYS A 39 11.71 -3.52 7.59
N GLN A 40 12.01 -2.31 8.05
CA GLN A 40 11.01 -1.29 8.31
C GLN A 40 10.60 -0.59 7.02
N ARG A 41 9.35 -0.16 6.95
CA ARG A 41 8.85 0.69 5.86
C ARG A 41 7.62 1.47 6.29
N GLU A 42 7.33 2.51 5.55
CA GLU A 42 6.08 3.25 5.66
C GLU A 42 5.15 2.84 4.52
N ALA A 43 3.90 2.49 4.85
CA ALA A 43 2.86 2.22 3.89
C ALA A 43 1.85 3.39 3.93
N PRO A 44 1.77 4.21 2.88
CA PRO A 44 0.80 5.29 2.83
C PRO A 44 -0.62 4.74 2.76
N VAL A 45 -1.53 5.37 3.50
CA VAL A 45 -2.97 5.10 3.40
C VAL A 45 -3.49 5.74 2.13
N LEU A 46 -4.21 4.98 1.30
CA LEU A 46 -4.83 5.52 0.09
C LEU A 46 -5.84 6.62 0.42
N PRO A 47 -5.92 7.68 -0.40
CA PRO A 47 -6.92 8.73 -0.24
C PRO A 47 -8.35 8.17 -0.18
N GLY A 48 -9.16 8.72 0.71
CA GLY A 48 -10.56 8.31 0.92
C GLY A 48 -10.75 7.22 1.98
N TYR A 49 -9.69 6.59 2.47
CA TYR A 49 -9.77 5.59 3.54
C TYR A 49 -9.42 6.14 4.93
N GLU A 50 -8.95 7.39 5.01
CA GLU A 50 -8.49 8.02 6.23
C GLU A 50 -9.54 7.98 7.36
N PRO A 51 -10.82 8.36 7.12
CA PRO A 51 -11.83 8.33 8.18
C PRO A 51 -12.04 6.94 8.79
N GLN A 52 -12.02 5.91 7.95
CA GLN A 52 -12.20 4.53 8.38
C GLN A 52 -11.01 4.02 9.20
N ILE A 53 -9.79 4.40 8.81
CA ILE A 53 -8.57 4.05 9.52
C ILE A 53 -8.54 4.76 10.88
N LEU A 54 -8.84 6.05 10.93
CA LEU A 54 -8.87 6.82 12.17
C LEU A 54 -9.94 6.32 13.14
N ALA A 55 -11.14 6.02 12.64
CA ALA A 55 -12.22 5.45 13.47
C ALA A 55 -11.83 4.10 14.10
N LEU A 56 -11.00 3.31 13.41
CA LEU A 56 -10.53 2.01 13.90
C LEU A 56 -9.63 2.12 15.13
N ILE A 57 -8.89 3.23 15.27
CA ILE A 57 -7.89 3.44 16.33
C ILE A 57 -8.32 4.46 17.38
N GLU A 58 -9.39 5.19 17.14
CA GLU A 58 -9.86 6.25 18.03
C GLU A 58 -10.09 5.75 19.46
N GLY A 59 -9.54 6.49 20.44
CA GLY A 59 -9.67 6.18 21.86
C GLY A 59 -8.95 4.92 22.34
N ARG A 60 -8.16 4.28 21.49
CA ARG A 60 -7.42 3.06 21.84
C ARG A 60 -5.97 3.38 22.20
N PRO A 61 -5.38 2.66 23.19
CA PRO A 61 -4.00 2.90 23.60
C PRO A 61 -3.01 2.53 22.49
N PRO A 62 -1.87 3.28 22.36
CA PRO A 62 -0.90 3.09 21.28
C PRO A 62 -0.30 1.67 21.20
N GLU A 63 -0.16 1.01 22.34
CA GLU A 63 0.39 -0.35 22.44
C GLU A 63 -0.60 -1.46 22.08
N ALA A 64 -1.89 -1.14 21.96
CA ALA A 64 -2.91 -2.13 21.61
C ALA A 64 -2.73 -2.65 20.18
N LEU A 65 -2.97 -3.94 19.97
CA LEU A 65 -3.03 -4.51 18.62
C LEU A 65 -4.26 -3.98 17.90
N VAL A 66 -4.07 -3.50 16.67
CA VAL A 66 -5.20 -3.04 15.84
C VAL A 66 -6.16 -4.20 15.55
N PHE A 67 -5.61 -5.37 15.25
CA PHE A 67 -6.36 -6.58 14.94
C PHE A 67 -5.95 -7.73 15.88
N PRO A 68 -6.61 -7.91 17.03
CA PRO A 68 -6.34 -9.06 17.91
C PRO A 68 -6.62 -10.40 17.24
N ARG A 69 -7.55 -10.41 16.29
CA ARG A 69 -7.91 -11.59 15.48
C ARG A 69 -8.06 -11.19 14.01
N LEU A 70 -7.58 -12.05 13.12
CA LEU A 70 -7.72 -11.87 11.67
C LEU A 70 -8.57 -12.99 11.07
N PRO A 71 -9.49 -12.66 10.15
CA PRO A 71 -10.24 -13.67 9.40
C PRO A 71 -9.31 -14.49 8.50
N GLY A 72 -9.69 -15.74 8.22
CA GLY A 72 -8.93 -16.69 7.38
C GLY A 72 -8.92 -16.39 5.88
N ARG A 73 -9.13 -15.15 5.47
CA ARG A 73 -9.24 -14.76 4.05
C ARG A 73 -7.87 -14.60 3.38
N ARG A 74 -7.83 -14.86 2.07
CA ARG A 74 -6.68 -14.51 1.22
C ARG A 74 -6.63 -12.99 1.04
N LEU A 75 -5.49 -12.39 1.39
CA LEU A 75 -5.31 -10.94 1.34
C LEU A 75 -4.53 -10.47 0.10
N HIS A 76 -4.08 -11.41 -0.75
CA HIS A 76 -3.23 -11.08 -1.90
C HIS A 76 -3.96 -10.20 -2.92
N ASP A 77 -5.22 -10.49 -3.21
CA ASP A 77 -6.02 -9.69 -4.14
C ASP A 77 -6.24 -8.27 -3.63
N LEU A 78 -6.50 -8.12 -2.33
CA LEU A 78 -6.63 -6.79 -1.70
C LEU A 78 -5.33 -5.99 -1.74
N ARG A 79 -4.18 -6.66 -1.64
CA ARG A 79 -2.87 -6.01 -1.81
C ARG A 79 -2.61 -5.62 -3.26
N ARG A 80 -3.12 -6.38 -4.22
CA ARG A 80 -3.05 -6.01 -5.64
C ARG A 80 -3.90 -4.78 -5.92
N ASP A 81 -5.14 -4.75 -5.40
CA ASP A 81 -6.01 -3.58 -5.50
C ASP A 81 -5.33 -2.32 -4.95
N TYR A 82 -4.70 -2.42 -3.78
CA TYR A 82 -3.91 -1.35 -3.20
C TYR A 82 -2.77 -0.89 -4.11
N ALA A 83 -1.98 -1.83 -4.63
CA ALA A 83 -0.84 -1.53 -5.48
C ALA A 83 -1.26 -0.79 -6.77
N GLN A 84 -2.35 -1.22 -7.39
CA GLN A 84 -2.90 -0.59 -8.58
C GLN A 84 -3.42 0.82 -8.28
N SER A 85 -4.17 0.98 -7.19
CA SER A 85 -4.68 2.29 -6.76
C SER A 85 -3.56 3.25 -6.39
N LEU A 86 -2.55 2.78 -5.66
CA LEU A 86 -1.38 3.61 -5.31
C LEU A 86 -0.58 4.02 -6.54
N TYR A 87 -0.41 3.10 -7.50
CA TYR A 87 0.23 3.42 -8.78
C TYR A 87 -0.51 4.55 -9.49
N LEU A 88 -1.84 4.44 -9.64
CA LEU A 88 -2.66 5.43 -10.31
C LEU A 88 -2.59 6.81 -9.63
N CYS A 89 -2.67 6.85 -8.30
CA CYS A 89 -2.52 8.09 -7.53
C CYS A 89 -1.13 8.71 -7.73
N SER A 90 -0.08 7.90 -7.67
CA SER A 90 1.30 8.39 -7.80
C SER A 90 1.60 8.87 -9.21
N ALA A 91 1.15 8.16 -10.23
CA ALA A 91 1.33 8.53 -11.62
C ALA A 91 0.54 9.82 -11.99
N ALA A 92 -0.66 9.99 -11.45
CA ALA A 92 -1.44 11.21 -11.63
C ALA A 92 -0.76 12.45 -11.03
N LEU A 93 -0.07 12.30 -9.89
CA LEU A 93 0.70 13.39 -9.27
C LEU A 93 1.96 13.74 -10.06
N ALA A 94 2.62 12.74 -10.65
CA ALA A 94 3.83 12.93 -11.45
C ALA A 94 3.55 13.61 -12.81
N SER A 95 2.38 13.36 -13.38
CA SER A 95 1.98 13.91 -14.69
C SER A 95 0.50 14.32 -14.68
N PRO A 96 0.17 15.51 -14.12
CA PRO A 96 -1.23 15.97 -14.01
C PRO A 96 -1.97 16.10 -15.34
N SER A 97 -1.25 16.26 -16.44
CA SER A 97 -1.80 16.37 -17.79
C SER A 97 -2.10 15.02 -18.46
N HIS A 98 -1.61 13.93 -17.89
CA HIS A 98 -1.91 12.57 -18.35
C HIS A 98 -2.88 11.92 -17.39
N ARG A 99 -4.01 11.46 -17.91
CA ARG A 99 -4.90 10.59 -17.16
C ARG A 99 -4.12 9.31 -16.86
N ALA A 100 -3.75 9.09 -15.59
CA ALA A 100 -3.07 7.88 -15.19
C ALA A 100 -4.05 6.72 -15.34
N GLU A 101 -3.82 5.89 -16.32
CA GLU A 101 -4.57 4.65 -16.55
C GLU A 101 -3.61 3.48 -16.42
N LEU A 102 -4.10 2.38 -15.88
CA LEU A 102 -3.33 1.13 -15.97
C LEU A 102 -3.30 0.73 -17.45
N PRO A 103 -2.12 0.44 -18.00
CA PRO A 103 -2.03 -0.01 -19.39
C PRO A 103 -2.92 -1.24 -19.62
N PRO A 104 -3.64 -1.29 -20.75
CA PRO A 104 -4.51 -2.42 -21.06
C PRO A 104 -3.70 -3.72 -21.13
N VAL A 105 -4.26 -4.81 -20.60
CA VAL A 105 -3.60 -6.12 -20.49
C VAL A 105 -3.51 -6.88 -21.80
N THR A 106 -3.76 -6.24 -22.91
CA THR A 106 -3.65 -6.82 -24.25
C THR A 106 -2.21 -6.78 -24.74
N GLY A 107 -1.48 -7.87 -24.54
CA GLY A 107 -0.15 -8.04 -25.11
C GLY A 107 0.99 -8.08 -24.08
N ARG A 108 2.21 -8.11 -24.59
CA ARG A 108 3.45 -8.08 -23.79
C ARG A 108 3.70 -6.64 -23.33
N LEU A 109 3.25 -6.27 -22.13
CA LEU A 109 3.49 -4.95 -21.55
C LEU A 109 4.98 -4.69 -21.46
N LYS A 110 5.41 -3.56 -22.01
CA LYS A 110 6.79 -3.09 -21.91
C LYS A 110 6.91 -2.19 -20.68
N ARG A 111 8.08 -2.18 -20.05
CA ARG A 111 8.34 -1.26 -18.91
C ARG A 111 8.11 0.21 -19.27
N ALA A 112 8.30 0.57 -20.55
CA ALA A 112 8.06 1.91 -21.07
C ALA A 112 6.59 2.36 -21.01
N ASP A 113 5.65 1.42 -20.81
CA ASP A 113 4.22 1.74 -20.73
C ASP A 113 3.81 2.25 -19.32
N TYR A 114 4.74 2.26 -18.35
CA TYR A 114 4.49 2.64 -16.97
C TYR A 114 5.34 3.83 -16.54
N ASP A 115 4.80 4.63 -15.63
CA ASP A 115 5.60 5.59 -14.86
C ASP A 115 6.47 4.85 -13.84
N LEU A 116 7.77 4.81 -14.10
CA LEU A 116 8.72 4.06 -13.27
C LEU A 116 8.87 4.64 -11.87
N THR A 117 8.67 5.94 -11.68
CA THR A 117 8.69 6.59 -10.38
C THR A 117 7.52 6.11 -9.54
N ALA A 118 6.32 6.08 -10.13
CA ALA A 118 5.14 5.55 -9.46
C ALA A 118 5.28 4.06 -9.13
N VAL A 119 5.85 3.26 -10.04
CA VAL A 119 6.14 1.84 -9.77
C VAL A 119 7.11 1.67 -8.60
N GLN A 120 8.14 2.53 -8.52
CA GLN A 120 9.09 2.50 -7.41
C GLN A 120 8.44 2.83 -6.07
N GLN A 121 7.51 3.79 -6.03
CA GLN A 121 6.74 4.12 -4.81
C GLN A 121 5.88 2.93 -4.36
N VAL A 122 5.21 2.25 -5.29
CA VAL A 122 4.46 1.02 -4.99
C VAL A 122 5.39 -0.06 -4.44
N SER A 123 6.57 -0.20 -5.03
CA SER A 123 7.58 -1.17 -4.58
C SER A 123 7.98 -0.94 -3.12
N TRP A 124 8.27 0.29 -2.75
CA TRP A 124 8.61 0.66 -1.37
C TRP A 124 7.44 0.45 -0.42
N ALA A 125 6.24 0.92 -0.77
CA ALA A 125 5.04 0.78 0.05
C ALA A 125 4.69 -0.69 0.35
N LEU A 126 4.93 -1.59 -0.61
CA LEU A 126 4.71 -3.03 -0.46
C LEU A 126 5.89 -3.77 0.19
N GLY A 127 7.02 -3.09 0.42
CA GLY A 127 8.23 -3.68 0.98
C GLY A 127 8.95 -4.63 0.01
N HIS A 128 8.95 -4.27 -1.26
CA HIS A 128 9.76 -4.90 -2.29
C HIS A 128 10.90 -3.94 -2.68
N ASN A 129 12.11 -4.45 -2.84
CA ASN A 129 13.24 -3.64 -3.34
C ASN A 129 13.46 -3.81 -4.86
N ARG A 130 12.54 -4.49 -5.53
CA ARG A 130 12.63 -4.86 -6.94
C ARG A 130 11.34 -4.52 -7.65
N ILE A 131 11.43 -3.64 -8.64
CA ILE A 131 10.27 -3.20 -9.44
C ILE A 131 9.74 -4.31 -10.37
N ASP A 132 10.55 -5.25 -10.77
CA ASP A 132 10.12 -6.39 -11.60
C ASP A 132 9.06 -7.25 -10.92
N VAL A 133 9.11 -7.37 -9.59
CA VAL A 133 8.08 -8.05 -8.78
C VAL A 133 6.74 -7.32 -8.88
N ILE A 134 6.75 -5.99 -8.91
CA ILE A 134 5.55 -5.16 -9.02
C ILE A 134 4.88 -5.39 -10.37
N PHE A 135 5.64 -5.34 -11.46
CA PHE A 135 5.10 -5.62 -12.79
C PHE A 135 4.51 -7.03 -12.90
N LYS A 136 5.20 -8.03 -12.35
CA LYS A 136 4.81 -9.43 -12.50
C LYS A 136 3.56 -9.79 -11.71
N HIS A 137 3.40 -9.26 -10.50
CA HIS A 137 2.44 -9.76 -9.52
C HIS A 137 1.35 -8.77 -9.11
N TYR A 138 1.54 -7.47 -9.35
CA TYR A 138 0.65 -6.45 -8.81
C TYR A 138 0.01 -5.57 -9.89
N LEU A 139 0.72 -5.18 -10.94
CA LEU A 139 0.20 -4.28 -11.97
C LEU A 139 -0.41 -5.00 -13.19
N ARG A 140 -0.41 -6.30 -13.19
CA ARG A 140 -1.17 -7.10 -14.17
C ARG A 140 -2.54 -7.42 -13.59
N SER A 141 -3.54 -7.15 -14.37
CA SER A 141 -4.91 -7.61 -14.11
C SER A 141 -5.08 -9.07 -14.47
#